data_51f01a1f40b2911b96b326e6c509cb0d
#
_entry.id   51f01a1f40b2911b96b326e6c509cb0d
#
_cell.length_a   1.000
_cell.length_b   1.000
_cell.length_c   1.000
_cell.angle_alpha   90.00
_cell.angle_beta   90.00
_cell.angle_gamma   90.00
#
_symmetry.space_group_name_H-M   'P 1'
#
loop_
_entity.id
_entity.type
_entity.pdbx_description
1 polymer ?
#
loop_
_entity_poly.entity_id
_entity_poly.type
_entity_poly.pdbx_seq_one_letter_code
_entity_poly.pdbx_strand_id
1 'polypeptide(L)'
;VKSGAKVTAISRESGNTSTVIIYKEEGAELPNLSGNDAFEVVDAAVADLQNVAKNGGTYTLATDLTGDFTISATNEVIINLNGHKITNKSGDTFTVNKDSKLTINGNGTVDNVSHGKACIYNNGTVILNGGTYIRSKENGQNSESSGGNSYYNILNHGEMTINPNVEISQNGHYSSMIANGYYDYTNTNPRNGYVSGTNHQNPSLIINGGTFAGGLNTIKNDDGARLVINDGTFTNMSQATVQNHHVTEIKGGTFNTTGSAQYVVDNEGHNGAANDLGQMTISGGTLNGKIYVVGAGASLAVTGGTFSDPSALLYLSGNANVKIRLNGDATCNGFKTQSGQSVELDLNNHVLTLA
;
A
#
# COMPACT_ATOMS: atom_id res chain seq x y z
N VAL A 1 23.05 21.02 18.92
CA VAL A 1 22.66 22.20 19.71
C VAL A 1 21.31 21.93 20.33
N LYS A 2 21.24 21.95 21.65
CA LYS A 2 20.02 21.71 22.41
C LYS A 2 19.12 22.94 22.45
N SER A 3 17.81 22.73 22.58
CA SER A 3 16.89 23.84 22.84
C SER A 3 17.27 24.58 24.10
N GLY A 4 17.31 25.91 24.04
CA GLY A 4 17.74 26.78 25.12
C GLY A 4 19.28 26.85 25.34
N ALA A 5 20.08 26.10 24.58
CA ALA A 5 21.52 26.23 24.64
C ALA A 5 21.99 27.56 24.01
N LYS A 6 22.87 28.27 24.70
CA LYS A 6 23.47 29.52 24.20
C LYS A 6 24.84 29.21 23.59
N VAL A 7 24.88 29.07 22.28
CA VAL A 7 26.09 28.92 21.49
C VAL A 7 26.23 30.12 20.59
N THR A 8 27.36 30.86 20.70
CA THR A 8 27.55 32.14 19.99
C THR A 8 28.19 31.98 18.61
N ALA A 9 29.07 31.00 18.44
CA ALA A 9 29.71 30.68 17.17
C ALA A 9 30.24 29.24 17.15
N ILE A 10 30.26 28.64 15.97
CA ILE A 10 31.01 27.41 15.66
C ILE A 10 31.88 27.72 14.46
N SER A 11 33.16 27.36 14.52
CA SER A 11 34.08 27.51 13.39
C SER A 11 34.85 26.22 13.16
N ARG A 12 35.24 25.98 11.93
CA ARG A 12 36.12 24.88 11.54
C ARG A 12 37.55 25.37 11.44
N GLU A 13 38.49 24.53 11.85
CA GLU A 13 39.91 24.83 11.71
C GLU A 13 40.30 25.01 10.24
N SER A 14 41.14 26.03 9.98
CA SER A 14 41.58 26.33 8.62
C SER A 14 42.42 25.16 8.05
N GLY A 15 42.10 24.77 6.82
CA GLY A 15 42.77 23.63 6.16
C GLY A 15 42.12 22.27 6.39
N ASN A 16 41.15 22.16 7.29
CA ASN A 16 40.35 20.92 7.45
C ASN A 16 39.33 20.80 6.34
N THR A 17 39.26 19.65 5.64
CA THR A 17 38.32 19.37 4.56
C THR A 17 37.09 18.60 5.01
N SER A 18 37.02 18.13 6.26
CA SER A 18 35.87 17.35 6.78
C SER A 18 34.67 18.25 7.02
N THR A 19 33.50 17.75 6.70
CA THR A 19 32.21 18.39 7.03
C THR A 19 31.91 18.20 8.51
N VAL A 20 31.51 19.27 9.21
CA VAL A 20 31.06 19.22 10.60
C VAL A 20 29.53 19.08 10.60
N ILE A 21 29.03 18.00 11.19
CA ILE A 21 27.60 17.77 11.33
C ILE A 21 27.10 18.37 12.64
N ILE A 22 26.12 19.26 12.55
CA ILE A 22 25.50 19.91 13.70
C ILE A 22 24.10 19.34 13.90
N TYR A 23 23.90 18.55 14.95
CA TYR A 23 22.58 18.09 15.37
C TYR A 23 21.87 19.23 16.11
N LYS A 24 20.71 19.61 15.61
CA LYS A 24 19.88 20.68 16.13
C LYS A 24 18.57 20.11 16.67
N GLU A 25 18.26 20.35 17.95
CA GLU A 25 16.95 20.09 18.52
C GLU A 25 15.93 21.13 18.02
N GLU A 26 14.66 20.74 17.99
CA GLU A 26 13.57 21.66 17.67
C GLU A 26 13.57 22.88 18.59
N GLY A 27 13.33 24.07 18.03
CA GLY A 27 13.37 25.33 18.77
C GLY A 27 14.78 25.82 19.16
N ALA A 28 15.86 25.06 18.87
CA ALA A 28 17.21 25.54 19.10
C ALA A 28 17.60 26.61 18.08
N GLU A 29 18.26 27.69 18.52
CA GLU A 29 18.86 28.68 17.63
C GLU A 29 20.24 28.20 17.19
N LEU A 30 20.54 28.33 15.90
CA LEU A 30 21.89 28.05 15.40
C LEU A 30 22.81 29.23 15.68
N PRO A 31 24.05 28.97 16.14
CA PRO A 31 25.05 29.99 16.24
C PRO A 31 25.51 30.48 14.87
N ASN A 32 26.27 31.55 14.85
CA ASN A 32 26.94 32.02 13.65
C ASN A 32 27.95 30.96 13.16
N LEU A 33 27.77 30.46 11.93
CA LEU A 33 28.63 29.44 11.33
C LEU A 33 29.57 30.10 10.34
N SER A 34 30.90 29.96 10.57
CA SER A 34 31.92 30.44 9.65
C SER A 34 32.41 29.30 8.74
N GLY A 35 32.41 29.53 7.43
CA GLY A 35 32.70 28.50 6.42
C GLY A 35 31.46 27.60 6.17
N ASN A 36 30.40 28.18 5.61
CA ASN A 36 29.10 27.54 5.43
C ASN A 36 29.16 26.17 4.75
N ASP A 37 30.05 25.98 3.78
CA ASP A 37 30.22 24.70 3.06
C ASP A 37 30.84 23.59 3.93
N ALA A 38 31.29 23.93 5.14
CA ALA A 38 31.90 23.00 6.07
C ALA A 38 30.92 22.42 7.09
N PHE A 39 29.68 22.92 7.12
CA PHE A 39 28.71 22.54 8.12
C PHE A 39 27.45 21.95 7.47
N GLU A 40 27.00 20.83 8.00
CA GLU A 40 25.68 20.24 7.73
C GLU A 40 24.85 20.32 9.01
N VAL A 41 23.67 20.93 8.90
CA VAL A 41 22.73 20.99 10.02
C VAL A 41 21.68 19.91 9.84
N VAL A 42 21.61 19.01 10.81
CA VAL A 42 20.66 17.88 10.81
C VAL A 42 19.73 18.05 12.02
N ASP A 43 18.44 17.84 11.79
CA ASP A 43 17.47 17.72 12.88
C ASP A 43 17.85 16.52 13.77
N ALA A 44 17.97 16.73 15.07
CA ALA A 44 18.41 15.70 15.99
C ALA A 44 17.43 14.53 16.04
N ALA A 45 16.12 14.81 16.00
CA ALA A 45 15.09 13.78 16.01
C ALA A 45 15.09 12.95 14.71
N VAL A 46 15.38 13.58 13.56
CA VAL A 46 15.58 12.86 12.28
C VAL A 46 16.82 11.97 12.36
N ALA A 47 17.94 12.47 12.92
CA ALA A 47 19.16 11.69 13.08
C ALA A 47 18.97 10.50 14.03
N ASP A 48 18.21 10.69 15.11
CA ASP A 48 17.91 9.62 16.06
C ASP A 48 17.07 8.52 15.40
N LEU A 49 16.05 8.89 14.62
CA LEU A 49 15.28 7.90 13.86
C LEU A 49 16.13 7.21 12.78
N GLN A 50 17.01 7.94 12.08
CA GLN A 50 17.95 7.33 11.12
C GLN A 50 18.91 6.34 11.80
N ASN A 51 19.34 6.64 13.03
CA ASN A 51 20.17 5.73 13.80
C ASN A 51 19.41 4.44 14.19
N VAL A 52 18.15 4.56 14.64
CA VAL A 52 17.29 3.40 14.90
C VAL A 52 17.02 2.61 13.62
N ALA A 53 16.75 3.28 12.50
CA ALA A 53 16.54 2.64 11.20
C ALA A 53 17.74 1.80 10.74
N LYS A 54 18.95 2.20 11.11
CA LYS A 54 20.19 1.50 10.77
C LYS A 54 20.56 0.39 11.75
N ASN A 55 20.28 0.55 13.04
CA ASN A 55 20.78 -0.34 14.08
C ASN A 55 19.70 -1.21 14.74
N GLY A 56 18.42 -0.92 14.49
CA GLY A 56 17.29 -1.56 15.15
C GLY A 56 16.92 -0.88 16.47
N GLY A 57 15.80 -1.30 17.01
CA GLY A 57 15.25 -0.78 18.26
C GLY A 57 13.95 -0.01 18.08
N THR A 58 13.55 0.73 19.09
CA THR A 58 12.27 1.45 19.12
C THR A 58 12.49 2.96 19.10
N TYR A 59 11.75 3.65 18.25
CA TYR A 59 11.65 5.11 18.22
C TYR A 59 10.20 5.55 18.43
N THR A 60 9.96 6.44 19.37
CA THR A 60 8.65 7.06 19.58
C THR A 60 8.74 8.53 19.20
N LEU A 61 7.87 8.95 18.27
CA LEU A 61 7.86 10.34 17.83
C LEU A 61 7.43 11.26 19.00
N ALA A 62 8.15 12.36 19.14
CA ALA A 62 7.81 13.45 20.07
C ALA A 62 7.38 14.71 19.32
N THR A 63 7.62 14.77 18.01
CA THR A 63 7.31 15.89 17.11
C THR A 63 7.13 15.36 15.68
N ASP A 64 6.62 16.21 14.80
CA ASP A 64 6.56 15.90 13.37
C ASP A 64 7.96 15.89 12.77
N LEU A 65 8.21 14.96 11.85
CA LEU A 65 9.51 14.80 11.21
C LEU A 65 9.41 14.96 9.69
N THR A 66 10.48 15.51 9.11
CA THR A 66 10.68 15.51 7.65
C THR A 66 11.98 14.80 7.31
N GLY A 67 11.90 13.66 6.62
CA GLY A 67 13.06 12.87 6.28
C GLY A 67 12.74 11.62 5.48
N ASP A 68 13.78 11.08 4.85
CA ASP A 68 13.76 9.80 4.16
C ASP A 68 14.47 8.77 5.05
N PHE A 69 13.83 7.63 5.33
CA PHE A 69 14.33 6.65 6.29
C PHE A 69 14.53 5.29 5.62
N THR A 70 15.78 4.85 5.56
CA THR A 70 16.13 3.53 5.06
C THR A 70 16.32 2.56 6.21
N ILE A 71 15.41 1.60 6.33
CA ILE A 71 15.49 0.52 7.31
C ILE A 71 16.47 -0.53 6.79
N SER A 72 17.66 -0.57 7.39
CA SER A 72 18.73 -1.49 7.02
C SER A 72 19.25 -2.32 8.19
N ALA A 73 18.62 -2.19 9.36
CA ALA A 73 18.95 -2.97 10.54
C ALA A 73 18.64 -4.46 10.33
N THR A 74 19.47 -5.32 10.89
CA THR A 74 19.20 -6.76 11.00
C THR A 74 18.25 -7.07 12.18
N ASN A 75 18.19 -6.18 13.17
CA ASN A 75 17.20 -6.23 14.24
C ASN A 75 15.95 -5.46 13.84
N GLU A 76 14.83 -5.82 14.45
CA GLU A 76 13.56 -5.13 14.19
C GLU A 76 13.63 -3.63 14.55
N VAL A 77 13.08 -2.80 13.66
CA VAL A 77 12.83 -1.38 13.88
C VAL A 77 11.37 -1.19 14.20
N ILE A 78 11.09 -0.60 15.36
CA ILE A 78 9.73 -0.29 15.80
C ILE A 78 9.56 1.22 15.86
N ILE A 79 8.56 1.75 15.16
CA ILE A 79 8.22 3.18 15.17
C ILE A 79 6.83 3.34 15.79
N ASN A 80 6.76 4.13 16.85
CA ASN A 80 5.50 4.57 17.44
C ASN A 80 5.21 5.99 16.96
N LEU A 81 4.16 6.17 16.16
CA LEU A 81 3.82 7.48 15.57
C LEU A 81 3.34 8.49 16.63
N ASN A 82 2.69 8.03 17.69
CA ASN A 82 2.33 8.83 18.87
C ASN A 82 1.59 10.15 18.54
N GLY A 83 0.72 10.13 17.52
CA GLY A 83 -0.07 11.28 17.07
C GLY A 83 0.67 12.24 16.11
N HIS A 84 1.93 11.99 15.83
CA HIS A 84 2.77 12.85 14.98
C HIS A 84 2.81 12.41 13.53
N LYS A 85 3.35 13.29 12.67
CA LYS A 85 3.47 13.09 11.24
C LYS A 85 4.92 12.90 10.82
N ILE A 86 5.15 11.95 9.90
CA ILE A 86 6.39 11.84 9.14
C ILE A 86 6.10 12.18 7.68
N THR A 87 6.80 13.16 7.14
CA THR A 87 6.76 13.50 5.71
C THR A 87 8.14 13.24 5.10
N ASN A 88 8.20 12.71 3.89
CA ASN A 88 9.48 12.51 3.22
C ASN A 88 10.18 13.84 2.87
N LYS A 89 11.49 13.77 2.65
CA LYS A 89 12.28 14.91 2.14
C LYS A 89 12.29 14.94 0.61
N SER A 90 12.70 13.86 -0.03
CA SER A 90 12.79 13.73 -1.49
C SER A 90 12.71 12.28 -1.99
N GLY A 91 12.91 11.31 -1.12
CA GLY A 91 12.87 9.88 -1.39
C GLY A 91 11.53 9.23 -1.06
N ASP A 92 11.53 7.92 -0.93
CA ASP A 92 10.47 7.20 -0.23
C ASP A 92 10.52 7.59 1.25
N THR A 93 9.36 7.70 1.91
CA THR A 93 9.36 8.05 3.34
C THR A 93 10.03 6.93 4.13
N PHE A 94 9.68 5.68 3.83
CA PHE A 94 10.37 4.50 4.32
C PHE A 94 10.78 3.59 3.17
N THR A 95 12.07 3.27 3.09
CA THR A 95 12.59 2.17 2.29
C THR A 95 12.99 1.05 3.22
N VAL A 96 12.39 -0.13 3.11
CA VAL A 96 12.74 -1.29 3.93
C VAL A 96 13.58 -2.24 3.09
N ASN A 97 14.82 -2.42 3.48
CA ASN A 97 15.75 -3.28 2.75
C ASN A 97 15.41 -4.76 2.96
N LYS A 98 15.86 -5.59 2.04
CA LYS A 98 15.79 -7.05 2.19
C LYS A 98 16.40 -7.46 3.54
N ASP A 99 15.80 -8.47 4.17
CA ASP A 99 16.18 -9.00 5.49
C ASP A 99 16.01 -8.04 6.68
N SER A 100 15.48 -6.84 6.44
CA SER A 100 15.12 -5.89 7.49
C SER A 100 13.64 -5.98 7.85
N LYS A 101 13.30 -5.61 9.08
CA LYS A 101 11.93 -5.61 9.59
C LYS A 101 11.54 -4.27 10.19
N LEU A 102 10.41 -3.72 9.72
CA LEU A 102 9.80 -2.49 10.21
C LEU A 102 8.41 -2.78 10.78
N THR A 103 8.18 -2.34 12.00
CA THR A 103 6.84 -2.33 12.63
C THR A 103 6.44 -0.89 12.94
N ILE A 104 5.27 -0.45 12.47
CA ILE A 104 4.72 0.89 12.74
C ILE A 104 3.47 0.75 13.59
N ASN A 105 3.44 1.45 14.73
CA ASN A 105 2.38 1.41 15.72
C ASN A 105 1.76 2.79 15.96
N GLY A 106 0.54 2.76 16.49
CA GLY A 106 -0.15 3.93 17.03
C GLY A 106 -0.83 4.78 15.96
N ASN A 107 -1.48 5.84 16.44
CA ASN A 107 -2.06 6.87 15.59
C ASN A 107 -0.97 7.87 15.17
N GLY A 108 -1.15 8.48 14.04
CA GLY A 108 -0.23 9.43 13.41
C GLY A 108 -0.27 9.28 11.90
N THR A 109 0.55 10.04 11.19
CA THR A 109 0.48 10.07 9.73
C THR A 109 1.86 9.82 9.11
N VAL A 110 1.91 8.99 8.08
CA VAL A 110 3.04 8.85 7.16
C VAL A 110 2.63 9.39 5.80
N ASP A 111 3.36 10.38 5.30
CA ASP A 111 3.04 11.09 4.06
C ASP A 111 4.22 11.08 3.08
N ASN A 112 3.92 11.11 1.79
CA ASN A 112 4.92 11.31 0.75
C ASN A 112 4.45 12.35 -0.27
N VAL A 113 5.29 13.35 -0.54
CA VAL A 113 5.01 14.48 -1.43
C VAL A 113 5.95 14.54 -2.65
N SER A 114 6.74 13.50 -2.88
CA SER A 114 7.73 13.47 -3.96
C SER A 114 7.26 12.64 -5.16
N HIS A 115 7.53 13.14 -6.36
CA HIS A 115 7.23 12.45 -7.61
C HIS A 115 7.94 11.09 -7.68
N GLY A 116 7.21 10.05 -8.07
CA GLY A 116 7.75 8.70 -8.25
C GLY A 116 8.24 8.01 -6.96
N LYS A 117 7.77 8.48 -5.79
CA LYS A 117 8.17 7.96 -4.48
C LYS A 117 6.95 7.49 -3.66
N ALA A 118 7.15 6.49 -2.83
CA ALA A 118 6.12 5.89 -1.99
C ALA A 118 6.21 6.34 -0.53
N CYS A 119 5.13 6.22 0.24
CA CYS A 119 5.22 6.25 1.70
C CYS A 119 6.05 5.07 2.21
N ILE A 120 5.82 3.88 1.65
CA ILE A 120 6.60 2.68 2.00
C ILE A 120 7.00 1.96 0.72
N TYR A 121 8.30 1.83 0.49
CA TYR A 121 8.88 0.89 -0.46
C TYR A 121 9.49 -0.28 0.31
N ASN A 122 8.81 -1.43 0.26
CA ASN A 122 9.18 -2.60 1.05
C ASN A 122 9.87 -3.67 0.21
N ASN A 123 11.10 -4.02 0.56
CA ASN A 123 11.82 -5.20 0.07
C ASN A 123 12.10 -6.22 1.19
N GLY A 124 11.69 -5.92 2.43
CA GLY A 124 11.87 -6.74 3.63
C GLY A 124 10.55 -7.20 4.22
N THR A 125 10.41 -7.05 5.53
CA THR A 125 9.17 -7.36 6.26
C THR A 125 8.61 -6.10 6.89
N VAL A 126 7.32 -5.81 6.65
CA VAL A 126 6.62 -4.66 7.24
C VAL A 126 5.36 -5.11 7.97
N ILE A 127 5.15 -4.58 9.16
CA ILE A 127 3.92 -4.76 9.95
C ILE A 127 3.35 -3.38 10.28
N LEU A 128 2.13 -3.11 9.82
CA LEU A 128 1.40 -1.88 10.13
C LEU A 128 0.31 -2.21 11.15
N ASN A 129 0.45 -1.72 12.38
CA ASN A 129 -0.50 -1.93 13.46
C ASN A 129 -1.42 -0.72 13.69
N GLY A 130 -1.18 0.38 12.99
CA GLY A 130 -1.96 1.59 13.05
C GLY A 130 -1.38 2.68 12.16
N GLY A 131 -1.96 3.87 12.23
CA GLY A 131 -1.55 5.06 11.48
C GLY A 131 -2.31 5.26 10.18
N THR A 132 -2.21 6.48 9.68
CA THR A 132 -2.77 6.94 8.41
C THR A 132 -1.64 7.13 7.41
N TYR A 133 -1.74 6.47 6.27
CA TYR A 133 -0.75 6.52 5.20
C TYR A 133 -1.35 7.26 4.01
N ILE A 134 -0.76 8.40 3.64
CA ILE A 134 -1.29 9.25 2.58
C ILE A 134 -0.20 9.62 1.57
N ARG A 135 -0.64 9.89 0.36
CA ARG A 135 0.18 10.65 -0.58
C ARG A 135 -0.50 11.99 -0.81
N SER A 136 0.08 13.03 -0.22
CA SER A 136 -0.31 14.40 -0.48
C SER A 136 0.07 14.85 -1.88
N LYS A 137 -0.41 16.01 -2.31
CA LYS A 137 -0.08 16.59 -3.60
C LYS A 137 1.44 16.69 -3.76
N GLU A 138 1.94 16.21 -4.89
CA GLU A 138 3.37 16.25 -5.19
C GLU A 138 3.88 17.69 -5.32
N ASN A 139 5.04 17.95 -4.70
CA ASN A 139 5.69 19.25 -4.79
C ASN A 139 6.09 19.57 -6.23
N GLY A 140 5.75 20.78 -6.68
CA GLY A 140 6.11 21.26 -8.01
C GLY A 140 5.33 20.67 -9.18
N GLN A 141 4.33 19.79 -8.92
CA GLN A 141 3.47 19.22 -9.95
C GLN A 141 2.12 19.94 -10.03
N ASN A 142 1.71 20.30 -11.24
CA ASN A 142 0.33 20.66 -11.51
C ASN A 142 -0.42 19.40 -11.89
N SER A 143 -0.93 18.71 -10.92
CA SER A 143 -1.44 17.36 -11.05
C SER A 143 -2.93 17.25 -10.75
N GLU A 144 -3.71 18.28 -11.07
CA GLU A 144 -5.17 18.23 -10.90
C GLU A 144 -5.77 17.03 -11.63
N SER A 145 -5.28 16.71 -12.83
CA SER A 145 -5.72 15.55 -13.61
C SER A 145 -5.36 14.19 -12.98
N SER A 146 -4.36 14.15 -12.10
CA SER A 146 -3.91 12.94 -11.41
C SER A 146 -4.29 12.92 -9.93
N GLY A 147 -5.12 13.87 -9.47
CA GLY A 147 -5.46 14.01 -8.06
C GLY A 147 -4.29 14.45 -7.20
N GLY A 148 -3.19 14.91 -7.81
CA GLY A 148 -2.05 15.47 -7.10
C GLY A 148 -0.88 14.54 -6.93
N ASN A 149 -0.95 13.29 -7.39
CA ASN A 149 0.20 12.40 -7.36
C ASN A 149 0.13 11.33 -8.45
N SER A 150 1.29 10.75 -8.76
CA SER A 150 1.50 9.87 -9.89
C SER A 150 2.17 8.55 -9.50
N TYR A 151 2.16 8.17 -8.21
CA TYR A 151 2.87 6.98 -7.75
C TYR A 151 2.10 6.22 -6.68
N TYR A 152 2.55 5.01 -6.37
CA TYR A 152 1.98 4.16 -5.32
C TYR A 152 2.15 4.81 -3.93
N ASN A 153 1.16 4.64 -3.07
CA ASN A 153 1.33 4.93 -1.64
C ASN A 153 2.23 3.86 -1.00
N ILE A 154 1.93 2.59 -1.28
CA ILE A 154 2.74 1.45 -0.85
C ILE A 154 3.17 0.64 -2.07
N LEU A 155 4.48 0.38 -2.18
CA LEU A 155 5.06 -0.56 -3.12
C LEU A 155 5.68 -1.72 -2.33
N ASN A 156 5.07 -2.91 -2.43
CA ASN A 156 5.49 -4.08 -1.68
C ASN A 156 6.14 -5.13 -2.59
N HIS A 157 7.44 -5.35 -2.40
CA HIS A 157 8.20 -6.43 -3.01
C HIS A 157 8.68 -7.48 -1.99
N GLY A 158 8.30 -7.32 -0.72
CA GLY A 158 8.62 -8.21 0.37
C GLY A 158 7.37 -8.79 1.04
N GLU A 159 7.45 -8.97 2.34
CA GLU A 159 6.33 -9.42 3.17
C GLU A 159 5.68 -8.24 3.86
N MET A 160 4.36 -8.13 3.80
CA MET A 160 3.63 -7.06 4.48
C MET A 160 2.38 -7.59 5.16
N THR A 161 2.15 -7.13 6.39
CA THR A 161 0.91 -7.36 7.15
C THR A 161 0.32 -6.02 7.55
N ILE A 162 -0.97 -5.82 7.22
CA ILE A 162 -1.74 -4.63 7.58
C ILE A 162 -2.85 -5.05 8.55
N ASN A 163 -2.86 -4.45 9.74
CA ASN A 163 -3.79 -4.74 10.82
C ASN A 163 -4.96 -3.72 10.91
N PRO A 164 -6.04 -3.99 11.66
CA PRO A 164 -7.32 -3.26 11.56
C PRO A 164 -7.29 -1.75 11.79
N ASN A 165 -6.33 -1.21 12.55
CA ASN A 165 -6.28 0.22 12.89
C ASN A 165 -5.51 1.07 11.85
N VAL A 166 -5.33 0.56 10.65
CA VAL A 166 -4.61 1.24 9.56
C VAL A 166 -5.59 1.90 8.62
N GLU A 167 -5.28 3.13 8.22
CA GLU A 167 -5.99 3.86 7.18
C GLU A 167 -5.01 4.20 6.06
N ILE A 168 -5.36 3.86 4.81
CA ILE A 168 -4.57 4.20 3.63
C ILE A 168 -5.45 4.91 2.63
N SER A 169 -5.04 6.11 2.22
CA SER A 169 -5.80 6.87 1.24
C SER A 169 -4.92 7.58 0.22
N GLN A 170 -5.47 7.75 -0.99
CA GLN A 170 -4.79 8.41 -2.08
C GLN A 170 -5.79 9.05 -3.04
N ASN A 171 -5.72 10.36 -3.23
CA ASN A 171 -6.55 11.07 -4.20
C ASN A 171 -6.08 10.89 -5.65
N GLY A 172 -4.80 10.58 -5.85
CA GLY A 172 -4.24 10.32 -7.17
C GLY A 172 -4.78 9.04 -7.80
N HIS A 173 -4.93 9.05 -9.13
CA HIS A 173 -5.52 7.95 -9.88
C HIS A 173 -4.68 7.50 -11.09
N TYR A 174 -3.42 7.93 -11.20
CA TYR A 174 -2.51 7.42 -12.24
C TYR A 174 -1.83 6.12 -11.86
N SER A 175 -1.65 5.87 -10.56
CA SER A 175 -1.09 4.62 -10.07
C SER A 175 -2.04 4.00 -9.07
N SER A 176 -1.98 2.68 -8.95
CA SER A 176 -2.67 1.97 -7.88
C SER A 176 -2.20 2.46 -6.53
N MET A 177 -3.07 2.46 -5.52
CA MET A 177 -2.70 2.95 -4.18
C MET A 177 -1.71 1.99 -3.52
N ILE A 178 -2.02 0.70 -3.50
CA ILE A 178 -1.10 -0.35 -3.05
C ILE A 178 -0.75 -1.23 -4.25
N ALA A 179 0.53 -1.35 -4.56
CA ALA A 179 1.05 -2.33 -5.50
C ALA A 179 1.79 -3.42 -4.72
N ASN A 180 1.31 -4.66 -4.83
CA ASN A 180 1.92 -5.85 -4.25
C ASN A 180 2.47 -6.70 -5.40
N GLY A 181 3.78 -6.80 -5.55
CA GLY A 181 4.42 -7.48 -6.67
C GLY A 181 5.07 -6.53 -7.67
N TYR A 182 5.30 -7.03 -8.86
CA TYR A 182 6.08 -6.35 -9.90
C TYR A 182 5.18 -5.96 -11.06
N TYR A 183 5.16 -4.67 -11.40
CA TYR A 183 4.34 -4.12 -12.47
C TYR A 183 4.61 -4.77 -13.84
N ASP A 184 5.85 -5.08 -14.13
CA ASP A 184 6.26 -5.71 -15.37
C ASP A 184 7.35 -6.75 -15.09
N TYR A 185 6.95 -8.01 -15.16
CA TYR A 185 7.84 -9.14 -14.91
C TYR A 185 8.99 -9.27 -15.91
N THR A 186 8.89 -8.64 -17.06
CA THR A 186 9.92 -8.59 -18.08
C THR A 186 10.88 -7.40 -17.94
N ASN A 187 10.50 -6.39 -17.16
CA ASN A 187 11.28 -5.17 -16.96
C ASN A 187 12.45 -5.43 -16.02
N THR A 188 13.63 -5.00 -16.42
CA THR A 188 14.87 -5.17 -15.64
C THR A 188 15.05 -4.11 -14.54
N ASN A 189 14.20 -3.09 -14.49
CA ASN A 189 14.24 -2.11 -13.40
C ASN A 189 13.78 -2.79 -12.10
N PRO A 190 14.62 -2.88 -11.05
CA PRO A 190 14.28 -3.62 -9.83
C PRO A 190 13.10 -3.03 -9.06
N ARG A 191 12.68 -1.80 -9.37
CA ARG A 191 11.53 -1.15 -8.75
C ARG A 191 10.20 -1.50 -9.45
N ASN A 192 10.24 -1.81 -10.74
CA ASN A 192 9.05 -2.08 -11.54
C ASN A 192 9.00 -3.51 -12.07
N GLY A 193 10.15 -4.15 -12.18
CA GLY A 193 10.28 -5.41 -12.86
C GLY A 193 10.84 -6.53 -12.00
N TYR A 194 10.44 -7.72 -12.32
CA TYR A 194 10.98 -8.95 -11.76
C TYR A 194 12.01 -9.52 -12.73
N VAL A 195 13.24 -9.63 -12.29
CA VAL A 195 14.31 -10.25 -13.09
C VAL A 195 14.48 -11.70 -12.67
N SER A 196 14.09 -12.63 -13.54
CA SER A 196 14.25 -14.06 -13.29
C SER A 196 15.73 -14.42 -12.99
N GLY A 197 15.94 -15.26 -11.99
CA GLY A 197 17.29 -15.71 -11.58
C GLY A 197 18.01 -14.78 -10.61
N THR A 198 17.45 -13.63 -10.27
CA THR A 198 17.89 -12.82 -9.13
C THR A 198 17.13 -13.26 -7.87
N ASN A 199 17.67 -12.99 -6.68
CA ASN A 199 17.03 -13.32 -5.40
C ASN A 199 15.77 -12.46 -5.15
N HIS A 200 14.77 -12.53 -6.02
CA HIS A 200 13.49 -11.94 -5.76
C HIS A 200 12.74 -12.76 -4.72
N GLN A 201 12.18 -12.10 -3.73
CA GLN A 201 11.20 -12.69 -2.84
C GLN A 201 9.87 -12.75 -3.61
N ASN A 202 9.04 -13.74 -3.32
CA ASN A 202 7.65 -13.74 -3.76
C ASN A 202 6.89 -12.77 -2.86
N PRO A 203 6.48 -11.60 -3.36
CA PRO A 203 5.83 -10.60 -2.51
C PRO A 203 4.55 -11.15 -1.90
N SER A 204 4.34 -10.84 -0.62
CA SER A 204 3.15 -11.27 0.12
C SER A 204 2.53 -10.11 0.86
N LEU A 205 1.23 -9.92 0.67
CA LEU A 205 0.44 -8.94 1.39
C LEU A 205 -0.73 -9.62 2.10
N ILE A 206 -0.79 -9.45 3.43
CA ILE A 206 -1.90 -9.92 4.27
C ILE A 206 -2.59 -8.70 4.87
N ILE A 207 -3.90 -8.58 4.63
CA ILE A 207 -4.73 -7.50 5.18
C ILE A 207 -5.71 -8.12 6.17
N ASN A 208 -5.54 -7.80 7.44
CA ASN A 208 -6.39 -8.28 8.54
C ASN A 208 -7.54 -7.32 8.87
N GLY A 209 -7.57 -6.15 8.23
CA GLY A 209 -8.58 -5.11 8.41
C GLY A 209 -8.02 -3.75 8.02
N GLY A 210 -8.74 -2.69 8.36
CA GLY A 210 -8.39 -1.31 8.03
C GLY A 210 -9.30 -0.67 7.00
N THR A 211 -8.99 0.57 6.63
CA THR A 211 -9.77 1.35 5.65
C THR A 211 -8.88 1.80 4.51
N PHE A 212 -9.33 1.56 3.29
CA PHE A 212 -8.55 1.77 2.08
C PHE A 212 -9.37 2.52 1.04
N ALA A 213 -8.89 3.68 0.58
CA ALA A 213 -9.63 4.49 -0.37
C ALA A 213 -8.75 5.18 -1.40
N GLY A 214 -9.04 5.00 -2.68
CA GLY A 214 -8.42 5.75 -3.76
C GLY A 214 -7.45 4.96 -4.65
N GLY A 215 -6.57 5.70 -5.34
CA GLY A 215 -5.71 5.18 -6.39
C GLY A 215 -6.43 4.82 -7.69
N LEU A 216 -5.68 4.47 -8.73
CA LEU A 216 -6.24 3.90 -9.96
C LEU A 216 -6.95 2.58 -9.62
N ASN A 217 -6.23 1.66 -8.99
CA ASN A 217 -6.80 0.55 -8.24
C ASN A 217 -6.49 0.75 -6.75
N THR A 218 -7.40 0.38 -5.86
CA THR A 218 -7.12 0.48 -4.43
C THR A 218 -6.03 -0.50 -4.04
N ILE A 219 -6.11 -1.73 -4.52
CA ILE A 219 -5.05 -2.73 -4.43
C ILE A 219 -4.81 -3.32 -5.81
N LYS A 220 -3.54 -3.37 -6.20
CA LYS A 220 -3.07 -4.15 -7.34
C LYS A 220 -2.16 -5.26 -6.84
N ASN A 221 -2.57 -6.51 -7.05
CA ASN A 221 -1.76 -7.68 -6.81
C ASN A 221 -1.10 -8.08 -8.13
N ASP A 222 0.14 -7.66 -8.29
CA ASP A 222 0.90 -7.77 -9.53
C ASP A 222 1.64 -9.11 -9.66
N ASP A 223 2.49 -9.21 -10.65
CA ASP A 223 3.20 -10.41 -11.01
C ASP A 223 4.00 -11.00 -9.83
N GLY A 224 3.92 -12.31 -9.68
CA GLY A 224 4.62 -13.09 -8.67
C GLY A 224 4.13 -12.93 -7.23
N ALA A 225 3.09 -12.12 -7.00
CA ALA A 225 2.67 -11.75 -5.65
C ALA A 225 1.46 -12.55 -5.15
N ARG A 226 1.40 -12.74 -3.84
CA ARG A 226 0.25 -13.31 -3.14
C ARG A 226 -0.43 -12.27 -2.27
N LEU A 227 -1.76 -12.14 -2.42
CA LEU A 227 -2.61 -11.29 -1.62
C LEU A 227 -3.61 -12.14 -0.81
N VAL A 228 -3.74 -11.84 0.47
CA VAL A 228 -4.79 -12.39 1.34
C VAL A 228 -5.52 -11.24 2.03
N ILE A 229 -6.83 -11.16 1.84
CA ILE A 229 -7.69 -10.20 2.51
C ILE A 229 -8.59 -10.96 3.48
N ASN A 230 -8.35 -10.79 4.78
CA ASN A 230 -9.15 -11.39 5.83
C ASN A 230 -10.34 -10.50 6.21
N ASP A 231 -10.15 -9.17 6.21
CA ASP A 231 -11.18 -8.17 6.51
C ASP A 231 -10.72 -6.77 6.03
N GLY A 232 -11.57 -5.76 6.14
CA GLY A 232 -11.30 -4.35 5.83
C GLY A 232 -12.41 -3.70 5.01
N THR A 233 -12.31 -2.38 4.85
CA THR A 233 -13.22 -1.62 3.99
C THR A 233 -12.43 -0.99 2.85
N PHE A 234 -12.83 -1.28 1.63
CA PHE A 234 -12.11 -0.88 0.42
C PHE A 234 -13.05 -0.10 -0.49
N THR A 235 -12.61 1.07 -0.94
CA THR A 235 -13.39 1.91 -1.85
C THR A 235 -12.51 2.42 -2.99
N ASN A 236 -12.94 2.20 -4.22
CA ASN A 236 -12.30 2.74 -5.41
C ASN A 236 -13.24 3.67 -6.17
N MET A 237 -12.68 4.73 -6.78
CA MET A 237 -13.41 5.72 -7.57
C MET A 237 -12.97 5.76 -9.04
N SER A 238 -11.97 5.00 -9.42
CA SER A 238 -11.29 5.15 -10.71
C SER A 238 -11.41 3.92 -11.61
N GLN A 239 -10.84 2.77 -11.24
CA GLN A 239 -10.84 1.56 -12.06
C GLN A 239 -11.37 0.35 -11.29
N ALA A 240 -10.59 -0.19 -10.34
CA ALA A 240 -11.01 -1.37 -9.58
C ALA A 240 -10.62 -1.28 -8.10
N THR A 241 -11.41 -1.93 -7.26
CA THR A 241 -11.07 -2.05 -5.83
C THR A 241 -9.92 -3.04 -5.65
N VAL A 242 -9.99 -4.21 -6.28
CA VAL A 242 -8.89 -5.18 -6.34
C VAL A 242 -8.65 -5.58 -7.78
N GLN A 243 -7.46 -5.26 -8.30
CA GLN A 243 -6.95 -5.81 -9.54
C GLN A 243 -5.96 -6.93 -9.21
N ASN A 244 -6.13 -8.10 -9.81
CA ASN A 244 -5.30 -9.26 -9.54
C ASN A 244 -4.71 -9.84 -10.82
N HIS A 245 -3.39 -9.96 -10.84
CA HIS A 245 -2.63 -10.60 -11.90
C HIS A 245 -2.01 -11.93 -11.48
N HIS A 246 -1.94 -12.24 -10.18
CA HIS A 246 -1.33 -13.50 -9.75
C HIS A 246 -2.24 -14.31 -8.81
N VAL A 247 -1.98 -14.36 -7.52
CA VAL A 247 -2.76 -15.19 -6.58
C VAL A 247 -3.41 -14.32 -5.51
N THR A 248 -4.74 -14.35 -5.43
CA THR A 248 -5.52 -13.59 -4.43
C THR A 248 -6.54 -14.47 -3.71
N GLU A 249 -6.63 -14.33 -2.40
CA GLU A 249 -7.67 -14.91 -1.56
C GLU A 249 -8.44 -13.80 -0.83
N ILE A 250 -9.75 -13.70 -1.06
CA ILE A 250 -10.66 -12.81 -0.32
C ILE A 250 -11.50 -13.68 0.63
N LYS A 251 -11.30 -13.47 1.94
CA LYS A 251 -11.98 -14.22 3.01
C LYS A 251 -13.02 -13.38 3.74
N GLY A 252 -12.93 -12.06 3.64
CA GLY A 252 -13.81 -11.10 4.31
C GLY A 252 -13.63 -9.70 3.78
N GLY A 253 -14.26 -8.73 4.44
CA GLY A 253 -14.19 -7.31 4.11
C GLY A 253 -15.36 -6.81 3.29
N THR A 254 -15.40 -5.50 3.09
CA THR A 254 -16.42 -4.81 2.29
C THR A 254 -15.74 -4.04 1.16
N PHE A 255 -16.16 -4.30 -0.07
CA PHE A 255 -15.58 -3.75 -1.29
C PHE A 255 -16.62 -2.91 -2.02
N ASN A 256 -16.29 -1.65 -2.29
CA ASN A 256 -17.20 -0.69 -2.91
C ASN A 256 -16.54 -0.03 -4.12
N THR A 257 -17.38 0.27 -5.12
CA THR A 257 -17.02 1.16 -6.21
C THR A 257 -17.88 2.41 -6.15
N THR A 258 -17.31 3.55 -6.48
CA THR A 258 -17.99 4.84 -6.61
C THR A 258 -17.42 5.59 -7.81
N GLY A 259 -18.09 6.68 -8.22
CA GLY A 259 -17.58 7.50 -9.32
C GLY A 259 -17.50 6.75 -10.65
N SER A 260 -16.32 6.71 -11.24
CA SER A 260 -16.04 6.04 -12.52
C SER A 260 -15.46 4.63 -12.38
N ALA A 261 -15.28 4.14 -11.14
CA ALA A 261 -14.75 2.79 -10.93
C ALA A 261 -15.68 1.73 -11.55
N GLN A 262 -15.08 0.81 -12.30
CA GLN A 262 -15.83 -0.16 -13.09
C GLN A 262 -16.04 -1.46 -12.32
N TYR A 263 -15.06 -1.90 -11.53
CA TYR A 263 -15.05 -3.23 -10.93
C TYR A 263 -14.71 -3.20 -9.45
N VAL A 264 -15.35 -4.04 -8.66
CA VAL A 264 -14.85 -4.38 -7.30
C VAL A 264 -13.73 -5.42 -7.39
N VAL A 265 -13.80 -6.28 -8.40
CA VAL A 265 -12.76 -7.25 -8.74
C VAL A 265 -12.50 -7.18 -10.23
N ASP A 266 -11.23 -7.02 -10.57
CA ASP A 266 -10.67 -7.10 -11.91
C ASP A 266 -9.57 -8.18 -11.88
N ASN A 267 -9.93 -9.40 -12.30
CA ASN A 267 -9.06 -10.57 -12.24
C ASN A 267 -8.55 -10.90 -13.64
N GLU A 268 -7.31 -10.59 -13.90
CA GLU A 268 -6.72 -10.66 -15.22
C GLU A 268 -5.55 -11.65 -15.27
N GLY A 269 -5.54 -12.53 -16.28
CA GLY A 269 -4.35 -13.31 -16.63
C GLY A 269 -3.72 -12.75 -17.89
N HIS A 270 -2.46 -12.39 -17.82
CA HIS A 270 -1.68 -11.93 -18.96
C HIS A 270 -0.76 -13.05 -19.46
N ASN A 271 -0.85 -13.39 -20.71
CA ASN A 271 0.07 -14.32 -21.39
C ASN A 271 0.13 -15.77 -20.88
N GLY A 272 -0.60 -16.17 -19.85
CA GLY A 272 -0.54 -17.53 -19.27
C GLY A 272 0.82 -17.88 -18.66
N ALA A 273 1.64 -16.88 -18.34
CA ALA A 273 2.92 -17.10 -17.66
C ALA A 273 2.69 -17.55 -16.20
N ALA A 274 3.58 -18.36 -15.67
CA ALA A 274 3.43 -18.94 -14.32
C ALA A 274 3.36 -17.91 -13.19
N ASN A 275 3.78 -16.69 -13.44
CA ASN A 275 3.80 -15.57 -12.50
C ASN A 275 2.67 -14.55 -12.71
N ASP A 276 1.79 -14.79 -13.69
CA ASP A 276 0.74 -13.87 -14.13
C ASP A 276 -0.52 -14.65 -14.52
N LEU A 277 -1.06 -15.42 -13.57
CA LEU A 277 -2.15 -16.36 -13.82
C LEU A 277 -3.53 -15.80 -13.50
N GLY A 278 -3.65 -14.70 -12.76
CA GLY A 278 -4.94 -14.17 -12.35
C GLY A 278 -5.80 -15.20 -11.60
N GLN A 279 -5.24 -15.89 -10.61
CA GLN A 279 -5.97 -16.86 -9.81
C GLN A 279 -6.58 -16.20 -8.58
N MET A 280 -7.90 -16.31 -8.42
CA MET A 280 -8.61 -15.73 -7.29
C MET A 280 -9.60 -16.70 -6.66
N THR A 281 -9.64 -16.66 -5.32
CA THR A 281 -10.67 -17.34 -4.53
C THR A 281 -11.39 -16.33 -3.66
N ILE A 282 -12.74 -16.36 -3.66
CA ILE A 282 -13.59 -15.56 -2.78
C ILE A 282 -14.39 -16.52 -1.90
N SER A 283 -14.13 -16.51 -0.60
CA SER A 283 -14.81 -17.35 0.38
C SER A 283 -15.67 -16.56 1.37
N GLY A 284 -15.65 -15.22 1.30
CA GLY A 284 -16.45 -14.34 2.16
C GLY A 284 -16.37 -12.89 1.72
N GLY A 285 -16.93 -12.00 2.55
CA GLY A 285 -16.98 -10.56 2.31
C GLY A 285 -18.24 -10.10 1.59
N THR A 286 -18.34 -8.77 1.44
CA THR A 286 -19.43 -8.09 0.73
C THR A 286 -18.85 -7.31 -0.44
N LEU A 287 -19.22 -7.66 -1.65
CA LEU A 287 -18.69 -7.07 -2.88
C LEU A 287 -19.80 -6.28 -3.60
N ASN A 288 -19.74 -4.96 -3.48
CA ASN A 288 -20.74 -4.01 -4.00
C ASN A 288 -20.30 -3.41 -5.34
N GLY A 289 -20.32 -4.18 -6.40
CA GLY A 289 -19.97 -3.79 -7.76
C GLY A 289 -19.72 -4.98 -8.67
N LYS A 290 -19.27 -4.69 -9.88
CA LYS A 290 -19.06 -5.70 -10.93
C LYS A 290 -17.80 -6.53 -10.68
N ILE A 291 -17.88 -7.80 -11.09
CA ILE A 291 -16.76 -8.73 -11.15
C ILE A 291 -16.37 -8.91 -12.62
N TYR A 292 -15.08 -8.79 -12.91
CA TYR A 292 -14.53 -9.01 -14.23
C TYR A 292 -13.42 -10.05 -14.17
N VAL A 293 -13.46 -11.02 -15.08
CA VAL A 293 -12.45 -12.08 -15.19
C VAL A 293 -12.07 -12.23 -16.65
N VAL A 294 -10.81 -12.05 -16.98
CA VAL A 294 -10.34 -12.06 -18.37
C VAL A 294 -8.90 -12.56 -18.50
N GLY A 295 -8.59 -13.07 -19.66
CA GLY A 295 -7.22 -13.43 -20.05
C GLY A 295 -6.88 -14.90 -19.90
N ALA A 296 -5.74 -15.27 -20.47
CA ALA A 296 -5.28 -16.64 -20.49
C ALA A 296 -4.83 -17.10 -19.10
N GLY A 297 -5.43 -18.18 -18.61
CA GLY A 297 -5.12 -18.73 -17.28
C GLY A 297 -5.90 -18.09 -16.13
N ALA A 298 -6.61 -16.97 -16.35
CA ALA A 298 -7.43 -16.35 -15.32
C ALA A 298 -8.50 -17.31 -14.81
N SER A 299 -8.63 -17.39 -13.50
CA SER A 299 -9.64 -18.22 -12.84
C SER A 299 -10.17 -17.55 -11.58
N LEU A 300 -11.48 -17.69 -11.36
CA LEU A 300 -12.15 -17.27 -10.15
C LEU A 300 -12.92 -18.44 -9.56
N ALA A 301 -12.76 -18.69 -8.27
CA ALA A 301 -13.54 -19.64 -7.49
C ALA A 301 -14.31 -18.90 -6.40
N VAL A 302 -15.64 -18.98 -6.42
CA VAL A 302 -16.53 -18.38 -5.42
C VAL A 302 -17.11 -19.49 -4.55
N THR A 303 -16.79 -19.46 -3.25
CA THR A 303 -17.28 -20.44 -2.27
C THR A 303 -18.15 -19.81 -1.19
N GLY A 304 -18.18 -18.47 -1.08
CA GLY A 304 -18.99 -17.72 -0.11
C GLY A 304 -18.97 -16.24 -0.39
N GLY A 305 -19.74 -15.48 0.39
CA GLY A 305 -19.81 -14.02 0.32
C GLY A 305 -21.17 -13.49 -0.14
N THR A 306 -21.28 -12.16 -0.07
CA THR A 306 -22.46 -11.40 -0.55
C THR A 306 -22.05 -10.54 -1.74
N PHE A 307 -22.80 -10.59 -2.82
CA PHE A 307 -22.46 -9.89 -4.06
C PHE A 307 -23.66 -9.07 -4.55
N SER A 308 -23.39 -7.88 -5.04
CA SER A 308 -24.41 -7.11 -5.78
C SER A 308 -24.41 -7.43 -7.27
N ASP A 309 -23.36 -8.04 -7.79
CA ASP A 309 -23.26 -8.50 -9.18
C ASP A 309 -23.61 -10.00 -9.27
N PRO A 310 -24.72 -10.37 -9.94
CA PRO A 310 -25.10 -11.77 -10.08
C PRO A 310 -24.16 -12.60 -10.95
N SER A 311 -23.22 -11.98 -11.68
CA SER A 311 -22.20 -12.72 -12.44
C SER A 311 -21.30 -13.57 -11.56
N ALA A 312 -21.21 -13.28 -10.23
CA ALA A 312 -20.53 -14.13 -9.26
C ALA A 312 -21.02 -15.59 -9.29
N LEU A 313 -22.28 -15.81 -9.65
CA LEU A 313 -22.90 -17.15 -9.76
C LEU A 313 -22.28 -18.03 -10.84
N LEU A 314 -21.61 -17.43 -11.83
CA LEU A 314 -20.92 -18.17 -12.88
C LEU A 314 -19.63 -18.87 -12.39
N TYR A 315 -19.15 -18.46 -11.22
CA TYR A 315 -17.88 -18.90 -10.65
C TYR A 315 -18.04 -19.76 -9.38
N LEU A 316 -19.27 -20.23 -9.08
CA LEU A 316 -19.52 -21.08 -7.91
C LEU A 316 -18.61 -22.32 -7.92
N SER A 317 -17.96 -22.60 -6.81
CA SER A 317 -17.01 -23.70 -6.68
C SER A 317 -17.15 -24.42 -5.33
N GLY A 318 -17.00 -25.73 -5.34
CA GLY A 318 -17.09 -26.55 -4.13
C GLY A 318 -18.46 -26.44 -3.43
N ASN A 319 -18.46 -26.45 -2.10
CA ASN A 319 -19.65 -26.29 -1.26
C ASN A 319 -19.97 -24.80 -1.07
N ALA A 320 -20.23 -24.08 -2.14
CA ALA A 320 -20.45 -22.66 -2.10
C ALA A 320 -21.74 -22.29 -1.34
N ASN A 321 -21.63 -21.24 -0.50
CA ASN A 321 -22.78 -20.61 0.16
C ASN A 321 -22.73 -19.11 -0.11
N VAL A 322 -23.54 -18.63 -1.06
CA VAL A 322 -23.43 -17.29 -1.63
C VAL A 322 -24.77 -16.57 -1.52
N LYS A 323 -24.71 -15.28 -1.19
CA LYS A 323 -25.84 -14.36 -1.24
C LYS A 323 -25.66 -13.37 -2.38
N ILE A 324 -26.68 -13.26 -3.23
CA ILE A 324 -26.82 -12.15 -4.18
C ILE A 324 -27.81 -11.17 -3.59
N ARG A 325 -27.39 -9.93 -3.39
CA ARG A 325 -28.25 -8.82 -2.98
C ARG A 325 -28.11 -7.69 -3.98
N LEU A 326 -29.13 -7.49 -4.78
CA LEU A 326 -29.09 -6.50 -5.85
C LEU A 326 -29.06 -5.07 -5.28
N ASN A 327 -28.32 -4.19 -5.93
CA ASN A 327 -28.30 -2.74 -5.70
C ASN A 327 -28.84 -1.96 -6.92
N GLY A 328 -29.34 -2.65 -7.94
CA GLY A 328 -29.96 -2.17 -9.16
C GLY A 328 -30.51 -3.34 -9.97
N ASP A 329 -31.29 -3.05 -11.01
CA ASP A 329 -31.73 -4.08 -11.94
C ASP A 329 -30.53 -4.73 -12.63
N ALA A 330 -30.54 -6.04 -12.76
CA ALA A 330 -29.43 -6.80 -13.29
C ALA A 330 -29.88 -7.91 -14.26
N THR A 331 -28.97 -8.28 -15.15
CA THR A 331 -29.14 -9.45 -16.03
C THR A 331 -27.99 -10.42 -15.75
N CYS A 332 -28.31 -11.69 -15.63
CA CYS A 332 -27.37 -12.78 -15.51
C CYS A 332 -27.62 -13.84 -16.54
N ASN A 333 -26.58 -14.37 -17.16
CA ASN A 333 -26.72 -15.63 -17.91
C ASN A 333 -27.16 -16.71 -16.93
N GLY A 334 -27.99 -17.62 -17.38
CA GLY A 334 -28.51 -18.69 -16.53
C GLY A 334 -27.38 -19.42 -15.81
N PHE A 335 -27.51 -19.62 -14.51
CA PHE A 335 -26.59 -20.38 -13.69
C PHE A 335 -27.17 -21.69 -13.22
N LYS A 336 -26.33 -22.64 -12.83
CA LYS A 336 -26.74 -23.93 -12.32
C LYS A 336 -25.96 -24.26 -11.07
N THR A 337 -26.65 -24.49 -9.95
CA THR A 337 -26.05 -24.98 -8.73
C THR A 337 -25.77 -26.50 -8.80
N GLN A 338 -24.73 -26.92 -8.14
CA GLN A 338 -24.37 -28.33 -7.92
C GLN A 338 -24.75 -28.79 -6.51
N SER A 339 -24.66 -30.08 -6.26
CA SER A 339 -24.90 -30.65 -4.91
C SER A 339 -23.90 -30.00 -3.90
N GLY A 340 -24.42 -29.57 -2.77
CA GLY A 340 -23.66 -28.87 -1.73
C GLY A 340 -23.55 -27.36 -1.92
N GLN A 341 -24.10 -26.81 -2.99
CA GLN A 341 -24.14 -25.36 -3.22
C GLN A 341 -25.51 -24.77 -2.82
N SER A 342 -25.49 -23.63 -2.15
CA SER A 342 -26.66 -22.83 -1.81
C SER A 342 -26.50 -21.40 -2.26
N VAL A 343 -27.58 -20.83 -2.82
CA VAL A 343 -27.65 -19.44 -3.27
C VAL A 343 -28.89 -18.80 -2.67
N GLU A 344 -28.71 -17.72 -1.93
CA GLU A 344 -29.77 -16.82 -1.49
C GLU A 344 -29.86 -15.65 -2.47
N LEU A 345 -31.07 -15.42 -3.04
CA LEU A 345 -31.34 -14.28 -3.90
C LEU A 345 -32.20 -13.26 -3.17
N ASP A 346 -31.59 -12.13 -2.80
CA ASP A 346 -32.26 -10.95 -2.26
C ASP A 346 -32.36 -9.90 -3.36
N LEU A 347 -33.54 -9.81 -3.98
CA LEU A 347 -33.76 -8.88 -5.09
C LEU A 347 -33.81 -7.42 -4.64
N ASN A 348 -34.01 -7.14 -3.33
CA ASN A 348 -33.96 -5.79 -2.75
C ASN A 348 -34.77 -4.76 -3.56
N ASN A 349 -35.97 -5.11 -4.00
CA ASN A 349 -36.88 -4.36 -4.88
C ASN A 349 -36.37 -4.11 -6.32
N HIS A 350 -35.38 -4.85 -6.78
CA HIS A 350 -34.86 -4.80 -8.14
C HIS A 350 -35.24 -6.05 -8.94
N VAL A 351 -35.02 -6.00 -10.25
CA VAL A 351 -35.32 -7.11 -11.17
C VAL A 351 -34.04 -7.85 -11.54
N LEU A 352 -34.02 -9.16 -11.39
CA LEU A 352 -33.01 -10.04 -11.96
C LEU A 352 -33.58 -10.72 -13.21
N THR A 353 -33.06 -10.40 -14.38
CA THR A 353 -33.38 -11.05 -15.64
C THR A 353 -32.37 -12.18 -15.87
N LEU A 354 -32.90 -13.40 -16.12
CA LEU A 354 -32.10 -14.55 -16.53
C LEU A 354 -32.16 -14.63 -18.05
N ALA A 355 -31.00 -14.53 -18.72
CA ALA A 355 -30.88 -14.57 -20.18
C ALA A 355 -30.52 -15.98 -20.69
#